data_3b59503024e96dd60ec7ef93f1410b6b
#
_entry.id   3b59503024e96dd60ec7ef93f1410b6b
#
_cell.length_a   1.000
_cell.length_b   1.000
_cell.length_c   1.000
_cell.angle_alpha   90.00
_cell.angle_beta   90.00
_cell.angle_gamma   90.00
#
_symmetry.space_group_name_H-M   'P 1'
#
loop_
_entity.id
_entity.type
_entity.pdbx_description
1 polymer ?
#
loop_
_entity_poly.entity_id
_entity_poly.type
_entity_poly.pdbx_seq_one_letter_code
_entity_poly.pdbx_strand_id
1 'polypeptide(L)'
;MSNFTPTAGQAEALAVIRGMKDKFPGGGGIAVISGYAGTGKTTLLKVLAEESPDLFVLTPTGKAAVRVKEAAGCEAMTIHRYQYTPIKDEFTGEYDFMMKSSKELRLPPNKTLIIDEASMVTSQVFMHLHFFAQALGLNLVFIGDGFQLPPVEKDPNKKAFSVFAPDFEADFKVNLTEILRQALDSPIIRISNDIRTNSNLMASIMELPIVVDAALDQALLDNWTAGGVIICHKNATRHDLNMKIRELRGLPKGLLREDEPLMVVKNNYELDVFNGEVFTIREFGRSHLKVAVTDRKGGKSHYMGFQEVTFKDTPCEAVISPEEVFGRVQGLDPDMIAKASRAAMKRAYPELPAKKNHMHANLGYTLTCHKAQGSEWPEALIVIEDSVRLATEEGRRWCYTALTRSRERIRVYWT
;
A
#
# COMPACT_ATOMS: atom_id res chain seq x y z
N MET A 1 12.56 1.77 -29.79
CA MET A 1 11.41 2.71 -29.61
C MET A 1 10.16 1.91 -29.97
N SER A 2 9.36 1.54 -28.98
CA SER A 2 8.06 0.90 -29.23
C SER A 2 7.17 1.89 -29.98
N ASN A 3 6.37 1.44 -30.96
CA ASN A 3 5.38 2.25 -31.67
C ASN A 3 4.26 2.70 -30.71
N PHE A 4 4.62 3.49 -29.69
CA PHE A 4 3.67 4.05 -28.75
C PHE A 4 2.96 5.26 -29.40
N THR A 5 1.68 5.12 -29.65
CA THR A 5 0.83 6.24 -30.07
C THR A 5 0.01 6.67 -28.86
N PRO A 6 0.29 7.85 -28.28
CA PRO A 6 -0.46 8.32 -27.12
C PRO A 6 -1.92 8.61 -27.49
N THR A 7 -2.84 8.38 -26.55
CA THR A 7 -4.20 8.92 -26.65
C THR A 7 -4.18 10.45 -26.51
N ALA A 8 -5.29 11.13 -26.83
CA ALA A 8 -5.35 12.59 -26.72
C ALA A 8 -5.01 13.07 -25.29
N GLY A 9 -5.59 12.42 -24.27
CA GLY A 9 -5.30 12.75 -22.86
C GLY A 9 -3.85 12.45 -22.47
N GLN A 10 -3.26 11.36 -22.97
CA GLN A 10 -1.84 11.04 -22.72
C GLN A 10 -0.91 12.04 -23.40
N ALA A 11 -1.22 12.47 -24.61
CA ALA A 11 -0.45 13.49 -25.33
C ALA A 11 -0.47 14.82 -24.57
N GLU A 12 -1.64 15.24 -24.09
CA GLU A 12 -1.81 16.43 -23.26
C GLU A 12 -1.00 16.31 -21.94
N ALA A 13 -1.10 15.19 -21.24
CA ALA A 13 -0.36 14.95 -20.01
C ALA A 13 1.16 15.02 -20.22
N LEU A 14 1.67 14.40 -21.29
CA LEU A 14 3.08 14.48 -21.67
C LEU A 14 3.50 15.91 -21.96
N ALA A 15 2.69 16.67 -22.72
CA ALA A 15 2.99 18.05 -23.02
C ALA A 15 3.03 18.94 -21.76
N VAL A 16 2.10 18.72 -20.82
CA VAL A 16 2.09 19.42 -19.53
C VAL A 16 3.35 19.09 -18.74
N ILE A 17 3.68 17.81 -18.54
CA ILE A 17 4.85 17.40 -17.73
C ILE A 17 6.16 17.94 -18.31
N ARG A 18 6.35 17.83 -19.63
CA ARG A 18 7.54 18.35 -20.33
C ARG A 18 7.65 19.87 -20.24
N GLY A 19 6.52 20.56 -20.28
CA GLY A 19 6.45 22.02 -20.23
C GLY A 19 6.55 22.63 -18.83
N MET A 20 6.49 21.86 -17.75
CA MET A 20 6.48 22.38 -16.37
C MET A 20 7.68 23.28 -16.08
N LYS A 21 8.89 22.86 -16.47
CA LYS A 21 10.12 23.61 -16.22
C LYS A 21 10.11 24.96 -16.92
N ASP A 22 9.61 25.02 -18.16
CA ASP A 22 9.61 26.24 -18.97
C ASP A 22 8.54 27.23 -18.50
N LYS A 23 7.38 26.72 -18.07
CA LYS A 23 6.28 27.53 -17.54
C LYS A 23 6.53 28.03 -16.12
N PHE A 24 7.22 27.23 -15.31
CA PHE A 24 7.58 27.53 -13.92
C PHE A 24 9.08 27.35 -13.68
N PRO A 25 9.95 28.18 -14.26
CA PRO A 25 11.41 28.04 -14.18
C PRO A 25 11.93 28.19 -12.74
N GLY A 26 11.22 28.94 -11.91
CA GLY A 26 11.47 29.10 -10.47
C GLY A 26 10.86 28.00 -9.59
N GLY A 27 10.12 27.06 -10.17
CA GLY A 27 9.34 26.06 -9.43
C GLY A 27 8.00 26.59 -8.94
N GLY A 28 7.29 25.76 -8.16
CA GLY A 28 5.99 26.09 -7.57
C GLY A 28 4.79 25.70 -8.42
N GLY A 29 4.98 25.25 -9.67
CA GLY A 29 3.88 24.79 -10.52
C GLY A 29 3.35 23.43 -10.04
N ILE A 30 2.03 23.25 -10.10
CA ILE A 30 1.32 22.03 -9.72
C ILE A 30 0.50 21.51 -10.91
N ALA A 31 0.73 20.26 -11.29
CA ALA A 31 -0.09 19.55 -12.26
C ALA A 31 -0.72 18.31 -11.64
N VAL A 32 -1.97 18.04 -11.98
CA VAL A 32 -2.73 16.86 -11.56
C VAL A 32 -3.18 16.09 -12.79
N ILE A 33 -2.75 14.82 -12.87
CA ILE A 33 -3.10 13.91 -13.95
C ILE A 33 -3.93 12.78 -13.36
N SER A 34 -5.23 12.85 -13.58
CA SER A 34 -6.19 11.85 -13.15
C SER A 34 -6.43 10.82 -14.24
N GLY A 35 -6.31 9.54 -13.93
CA GLY A 35 -6.61 8.48 -14.88
C GLY A 35 -7.14 7.25 -14.16
N TYR A 36 -8.23 6.70 -14.69
CA TYR A 36 -8.84 5.47 -14.16
C TYR A 36 -8.01 4.23 -14.48
N ALA A 37 -8.44 3.07 -13.96
CA ALA A 37 -7.84 1.80 -14.33
C ALA A 37 -7.90 1.61 -15.85
N GLY A 38 -6.82 1.11 -16.46
CA GLY A 38 -6.73 0.86 -17.91
C GLY A 38 -6.45 2.08 -18.80
N THR A 39 -6.27 3.30 -18.25
CA THR A 39 -5.98 4.52 -19.05
C THR A 39 -4.51 4.73 -19.36
N GLY A 40 -3.62 3.81 -18.91
CA GLY A 40 -2.20 3.83 -19.27
C GLY A 40 -1.33 4.81 -18.49
N LYS A 41 -1.63 5.09 -17.22
CA LYS A 41 -0.76 5.90 -16.33
C LYS A 41 0.68 5.36 -16.27
N THR A 42 0.83 4.05 -16.13
CA THR A 42 2.15 3.39 -16.11
C THR A 42 2.89 3.51 -17.45
N THR A 43 2.15 3.47 -18.56
CA THR A 43 2.72 3.70 -19.91
C THR A 43 3.23 5.12 -20.05
N LEU A 44 2.51 6.11 -19.49
CA LEU A 44 2.95 7.50 -19.45
C LEU A 44 4.29 7.64 -18.71
N LEU A 45 4.42 7.01 -17.53
CA LEU A 45 5.68 7.00 -16.77
C LEU A 45 6.82 6.34 -17.53
N LYS A 46 6.54 5.24 -18.26
CA LYS A 46 7.53 4.55 -19.07
C LYS A 46 8.07 5.44 -20.19
N VAL A 47 7.20 6.16 -20.89
CA VAL A 47 7.60 7.11 -21.95
C VAL A 47 8.50 8.21 -21.39
N LEU A 48 8.13 8.77 -20.23
CA LEU A 48 8.95 9.79 -19.56
C LEU A 48 10.30 9.25 -19.11
N ALA A 49 10.36 8.00 -18.65
CA ALA A 49 11.60 7.34 -18.26
C ALA A 49 12.54 7.07 -19.46
N GLU A 50 11.98 6.67 -20.61
CA GLU A 50 12.76 6.52 -21.86
C GLU A 50 13.35 7.85 -22.34
N GLU A 51 12.68 8.97 -22.11
CA GLU A 51 13.13 10.30 -22.46
C GLU A 51 14.14 10.88 -21.47
N SER A 52 14.05 10.52 -20.22
CA SER A 52 14.89 11.03 -19.13
C SER A 52 15.36 9.87 -18.23
N PRO A 53 16.53 9.28 -18.52
CA PRO A 53 17.09 8.16 -17.74
C PRO A 53 17.27 8.46 -16.24
N ASP A 54 17.46 9.75 -15.90
CA ASP A 54 17.60 10.20 -14.51
C ASP A 54 16.24 10.48 -13.82
N LEU A 55 15.12 10.22 -14.52
CA LEU A 55 13.80 10.34 -13.93
C LEU A 55 13.69 9.44 -12.70
N PHE A 56 13.16 9.98 -11.62
CA PHE A 56 12.71 9.19 -10.49
C PHE A 56 11.31 9.61 -10.06
N VAL A 57 10.58 8.63 -9.54
CA VAL A 57 9.17 8.78 -9.18
C VAL A 57 9.00 8.57 -7.68
N LEU A 58 8.21 9.42 -7.04
CA LEU A 58 7.84 9.26 -5.65
C LEU A 58 6.48 8.55 -5.54
N THR A 59 6.36 7.69 -4.55
CA THR A 59 5.10 6.96 -4.29
C THR A 59 4.76 6.97 -2.81
N PRO A 60 3.48 6.86 -2.43
CA PRO A 60 3.09 6.78 -1.02
C PRO A 60 3.57 5.51 -0.32
N THR A 61 3.70 4.39 -1.05
CA THR A 61 4.02 3.07 -0.49
C THR A 61 5.23 2.42 -1.15
N GLY A 62 5.94 1.55 -0.40
CA GLY A 62 7.07 0.79 -0.93
C GLY A 62 6.70 -0.11 -2.10
N LYS A 63 5.54 -0.79 -2.02
CA LYS A 63 5.04 -1.65 -3.10
C LYS A 63 4.78 -0.89 -4.40
N ALA A 64 4.19 0.31 -4.30
CA ALA A 64 4.01 1.15 -5.48
C ALA A 64 5.36 1.56 -6.09
N ALA A 65 6.38 1.84 -5.26
CA ALA A 65 7.72 2.14 -5.75
C ALA A 65 8.35 0.95 -6.50
N VAL A 66 8.23 -0.26 -5.97
CA VAL A 66 8.71 -1.48 -6.65
C VAL A 66 7.97 -1.66 -7.98
N ARG A 67 6.65 -1.52 -7.99
CA ARG A 67 5.84 -1.65 -9.21
C ARG A 67 6.26 -0.63 -10.29
N VAL A 68 6.50 0.62 -9.91
CA VAL A 68 6.96 1.65 -10.85
C VAL A 68 8.32 1.29 -11.43
N LYS A 69 9.27 0.82 -10.60
CA LYS A 69 10.59 0.37 -11.07
C LYS A 69 10.48 -0.74 -12.11
N GLU A 70 9.66 -1.76 -11.84
CA GLU A 70 9.49 -2.91 -12.72
C GLU A 70 8.76 -2.55 -14.02
N ALA A 71 7.70 -1.74 -13.92
CA ALA A 71 6.82 -1.47 -15.06
C ALA A 71 7.29 -0.30 -15.94
N ALA A 72 7.86 0.75 -15.34
CA ALA A 72 8.33 1.93 -16.08
C ALA A 72 9.83 1.94 -16.33
N GLY A 73 10.62 1.11 -15.62
CA GLY A 73 12.06 1.03 -15.78
C GLY A 73 12.83 2.24 -15.23
N CYS A 74 12.20 3.06 -14.39
CA CYS A 74 12.85 4.20 -13.75
C CYS A 74 13.05 3.99 -12.25
N GLU A 75 13.90 4.76 -11.62
CA GLU A 75 14.01 4.76 -10.18
C GLU A 75 12.71 5.25 -9.52
N ALA A 76 12.33 4.58 -8.45
CA ALA A 76 11.21 5.01 -7.61
C ALA A 76 11.54 4.80 -6.13
N MET A 77 10.99 5.65 -5.28
CA MET A 77 11.13 5.55 -3.84
C MET A 77 9.88 6.10 -3.14
N THR A 78 9.74 5.80 -1.85
CA THR A 78 8.62 6.37 -1.10
C THR A 78 8.83 7.86 -0.81
N ILE A 79 7.73 8.61 -0.75
CA ILE A 79 7.73 10.03 -0.36
C ILE A 79 8.45 10.21 0.99
N HIS A 80 8.18 9.33 1.95
CA HIS A 80 8.84 9.40 3.27
C HIS A 80 10.35 9.22 3.17
N ARG A 81 10.84 8.23 2.40
CA ARG A 81 12.28 8.01 2.21
C ARG A 81 12.95 9.20 1.51
N TYR A 82 12.22 9.87 0.64
CA TYR A 82 12.70 11.06 -0.03
C TYR A 82 12.83 12.23 0.94
N GLN A 83 11.80 12.52 1.72
CA GLN A 83 11.69 13.75 2.52
C GLN A 83 12.35 13.66 3.91
N TYR A 84 12.44 12.46 4.50
CA TYR A 84 12.82 12.32 5.88
C TYR A 84 14.01 11.39 6.09
N THR A 85 14.80 11.71 7.12
CA THR A 85 15.76 10.79 7.73
C THR A 85 15.12 10.26 9.02
N PRO A 86 14.94 8.94 9.17
CA PRO A 86 14.46 8.38 10.42
C PRO A 86 15.56 8.53 11.48
N ILE A 87 15.22 9.17 12.61
CA ILE A 87 16.07 9.26 13.79
C ILE A 87 15.48 8.35 14.84
N LYS A 88 16.25 7.39 15.28
CA LYS A 88 15.83 6.49 16.35
C LYS A 88 16.07 7.17 17.70
N ASP A 89 15.03 7.30 18.47
CA ASP A 89 15.15 7.63 19.89
C ASP A 89 15.77 6.42 20.63
N GLU A 90 16.94 6.62 21.21
CA GLU A 90 17.67 5.55 21.90
C GLU A 90 16.97 5.07 23.19
N PHE A 91 16.12 5.92 23.80
CA PHE A 91 15.40 5.61 25.03
C PHE A 91 14.09 4.89 24.77
N THR A 92 13.30 5.38 23.80
CA THR A 92 12.00 4.82 23.47
C THR A 92 12.11 3.76 22.37
N GLY A 93 13.13 3.90 21.51
CA GLY A 93 13.29 3.11 20.28
C GLY A 93 12.28 3.46 19.20
N GLU A 94 11.55 4.56 19.38
CA GLU A 94 10.68 5.13 18.37
C GLU A 94 11.50 5.84 17.30
N TYR A 95 10.92 5.95 16.12
CA TYR A 95 11.52 6.77 15.06
C TYR A 95 10.82 8.13 15.03
N ASP A 96 11.59 9.15 15.29
CA ASP A 96 11.28 10.50 14.86
C ASP A 96 11.74 10.69 13.42
N PHE A 97 11.04 11.55 12.71
CA PHE A 97 11.33 11.88 11.34
C PHE A 97 11.83 13.29 11.23
N MET A 98 13.14 13.43 11.04
CA MET A 98 13.73 14.73 10.72
C MET A 98 13.61 14.98 9.23
N MET A 99 13.10 16.14 8.86
CA MET A 99 13.10 16.58 7.47
C MET A 99 14.55 16.69 6.97
N LYS A 100 14.83 16.09 5.83
CA LYS A 100 16.14 16.22 5.18
C LYS A 100 16.41 17.67 4.83
N SER A 101 17.66 18.08 4.95
CA SER A 101 18.08 19.37 4.42
C SER A 101 18.03 19.36 2.88
N SER A 102 17.96 20.54 2.28
CA SER A 102 17.98 20.68 0.81
C SER A 102 19.24 20.06 0.14
N LYS A 103 20.34 19.96 0.88
CA LYS A 103 21.59 19.36 0.39
C LYS A 103 21.55 17.83 0.31
N GLU A 104 20.68 17.20 1.12
CA GLU A 104 20.51 15.74 1.16
C GLU A 104 19.48 15.23 0.17
N LEU A 105 18.68 16.14 -0.40
CA LEU A 105 17.63 15.76 -1.33
C LEU A 105 18.21 15.64 -2.76
N ARG A 106 17.91 14.51 -3.40
CA ARG A 106 18.15 14.35 -4.82
C ARG A 106 17.19 15.26 -5.60
N LEU A 107 17.72 16.15 -6.41
CA LEU A 107 16.89 16.99 -7.25
C LEU A 107 16.61 16.30 -8.58
N PRO A 108 15.35 16.34 -9.07
CA PRO A 108 15.02 15.79 -10.38
C PRO A 108 15.64 16.64 -11.50
N PRO A 109 16.05 16.02 -12.62
CA PRO A 109 16.79 16.69 -13.70
C PRO A 109 16.05 17.87 -14.30
N ASN A 110 14.71 17.81 -14.36
CA ASN A 110 13.86 18.87 -14.92
C ASN A 110 13.17 19.70 -13.83
N LYS A 111 13.70 19.73 -12.61
CA LYS A 111 13.06 20.42 -11.48
C LYS A 111 11.56 20.04 -11.28
N THR A 112 11.19 18.83 -11.68
CA THR A 112 9.81 18.35 -11.59
C THR A 112 9.78 17.03 -10.85
N LEU A 113 9.13 17.00 -9.69
CA LEU A 113 8.86 15.79 -8.91
C LEU A 113 7.57 15.15 -9.42
N ILE A 114 7.64 13.89 -9.79
CA ILE A 114 6.47 13.10 -10.17
C ILE A 114 6.08 12.23 -8.98
N ILE A 115 4.81 12.31 -8.58
CA ILE A 115 4.21 11.55 -7.50
C ILE A 115 3.15 10.63 -8.10
N ASP A 116 3.42 9.32 -8.16
CA ASP A 116 2.44 8.32 -8.60
C ASP A 116 1.62 7.78 -7.41
N GLU A 117 0.48 7.15 -7.70
CA GLU A 117 -0.52 6.71 -6.70
C GLU A 117 -0.97 7.86 -5.78
N ALA A 118 -1.14 9.04 -6.35
CA ALA A 118 -1.42 10.27 -5.59
C ALA A 118 -2.78 10.27 -4.86
N SER A 119 -3.68 9.31 -5.15
CA SER A 119 -4.90 9.08 -4.38
C SER A 119 -4.65 8.76 -2.90
N MET A 120 -3.45 8.28 -2.55
CA MET A 120 -3.06 7.93 -1.19
C MET A 120 -2.28 9.06 -0.46
N VAL A 121 -2.10 10.21 -1.09
CA VAL A 121 -1.41 11.36 -0.48
C VAL A 121 -2.32 12.02 0.53
N THR A 122 -1.91 12.05 1.82
CA THR A 122 -2.63 12.75 2.89
C THR A 122 -2.38 14.26 2.83
N SER A 123 -3.24 15.03 3.50
CA SER A 123 -3.06 16.48 3.62
C SER A 123 -1.69 16.87 4.18
N GLN A 124 -1.21 16.15 5.19
CA GLN A 124 0.09 16.38 5.79
C GLN A 124 1.24 16.12 4.81
N VAL A 125 1.18 15.00 4.08
CA VAL A 125 2.20 14.64 3.08
C VAL A 125 2.23 15.68 1.96
N PHE A 126 1.06 16.13 1.49
CA PHE A 126 0.98 17.19 0.49
C PHE A 126 1.61 18.50 0.98
N MET A 127 1.28 18.96 2.18
CA MET A 127 1.85 20.19 2.74
C MET A 127 3.39 20.13 2.80
N HIS A 128 3.95 18.99 3.22
CA HIS A 128 5.40 18.84 3.26
C HIS A 128 6.02 18.82 1.85
N LEU A 129 5.41 18.10 0.90
CA LEU A 129 5.87 18.11 -0.50
C LEU A 129 5.83 19.51 -1.09
N HIS A 130 4.75 20.24 -0.86
CA HIS A 130 4.58 21.61 -1.34
C HIS A 130 5.62 22.57 -0.75
N PHE A 131 5.84 22.49 0.57
CA PHE A 131 6.88 23.26 1.25
C PHE A 131 8.28 23.02 0.67
N PHE A 132 8.65 21.75 0.47
CA PHE A 132 9.92 21.39 -0.15
C PHE A 132 10.01 21.87 -1.60
N ALA A 133 8.95 21.71 -2.36
CA ALA A 133 8.91 22.13 -3.75
C ALA A 133 9.17 23.64 -3.87
N GLN A 134 8.52 24.44 -3.03
CA GLN A 134 8.74 25.89 -2.98
C GLN A 134 10.17 26.23 -2.56
N ALA A 135 10.67 25.63 -1.48
CA ALA A 135 12.01 25.92 -0.97
C ALA A 135 13.14 25.55 -1.95
N LEU A 136 12.93 24.55 -2.82
CA LEU A 136 13.92 24.04 -3.76
C LEU A 136 13.67 24.50 -5.21
N GLY A 137 12.65 25.28 -5.46
CA GLY A 137 12.24 25.70 -6.81
C GLY A 137 11.85 24.50 -7.68
N LEU A 138 11.07 23.56 -7.13
CA LEU A 138 10.58 22.37 -7.82
C LEU A 138 9.12 22.49 -8.21
N ASN A 139 8.74 21.81 -9.28
CA ASN A 139 7.36 21.62 -9.70
C ASN A 139 6.85 20.27 -9.21
N LEU A 140 5.55 20.14 -8.99
CA LEU A 140 4.91 18.90 -8.55
C LEU A 140 3.95 18.40 -9.62
N VAL A 141 4.06 17.11 -9.95
CA VAL A 141 3.11 16.43 -10.84
C VAL A 141 2.52 15.24 -10.08
N PHE A 142 1.24 15.30 -9.79
CA PHE A 142 0.48 14.23 -9.14
C PHE A 142 -0.21 13.37 -10.20
N ILE A 143 0.11 12.08 -10.22
CA ILE A 143 -0.49 11.10 -11.12
C ILE A 143 -1.24 10.08 -10.26
N GLY A 144 -2.44 9.70 -10.64
CA GLY A 144 -3.18 8.68 -9.89
C GLY A 144 -4.61 8.50 -10.38
N ASP A 145 -5.38 7.82 -9.57
CA ASP A 145 -6.78 7.52 -9.87
C ASP A 145 -7.69 8.21 -8.84
N GLY A 146 -8.36 9.26 -9.28
CA GLY A 146 -9.23 10.05 -8.41
C GLY A 146 -10.49 9.33 -7.93
N PHE A 147 -10.81 8.14 -8.46
CA PHE A 147 -11.95 7.34 -7.99
C PHE A 147 -11.56 6.21 -7.03
N GLN A 148 -10.27 5.93 -6.85
CA GLN A 148 -9.83 5.03 -5.77
C GLN A 148 -10.16 5.62 -4.40
N LEU A 149 -10.08 4.77 -3.36
CA LEU A 149 -10.27 5.21 -1.99
C LEU A 149 -9.27 6.32 -1.63
N PRO A 150 -9.73 7.41 -1.01
CA PRO A 150 -8.86 8.44 -0.49
C PRO A 150 -8.04 7.90 0.69
N PRO A 151 -6.97 8.61 1.10
CA PRO A 151 -6.19 8.21 2.26
C PRO A 151 -7.03 8.32 3.54
N VAL A 152 -6.72 7.46 4.51
CA VAL A 152 -7.30 7.56 5.86
C VAL A 152 -6.61 8.70 6.59
N GLU A 153 -7.35 9.77 6.87
CA GLU A 153 -6.85 10.88 7.68
C GLU A 153 -6.81 10.49 9.18
N LYS A 154 -5.84 11.05 9.91
CA LYS A 154 -5.70 10.77 11.35
C LYS A 154 -6.88 11.28 12.17
N ASP A 155 -7.51 12.37 11.75
CA ASP A 155 -8.70 12.94 12.38
C ASP A 155 -9.94 12.45 11.61
N PRO A 156 -10.78 11.60 12.21
CA PRO A 156 -11.97 11.04 11.55
C PRO A 156 -13.04 12.09 11.23
N ASN A 157 -12.96 13.29 11.81
CA ASN A 157 -13.90 14.39 11.55
C ASN A 157 -13.48 15.25 10.36
N LYS A 158 -12.26 15.09 9.85
CA LYS A 158 -11.81 15.80 8.67
C LYS A 158 -12.24 15.07 7.40
N LYS A 159 -12.77 15.85 6.44
CA LYS A 159 -12.97 15.34 5.07
C LYS A 159 -11.64 14.82 4.54
N ALA A 160 -11.64 13.65 3.95
CA ALA A 160 -10.45 13.08 3.34
C ALA A 160 -9.88 14.04 2.28
N PHE A 161 -8.59 14.31 2.39
CA PHE A 161 -7.87 15.14 1.43
C PHE A 161 -7.72 14.40 0.10
N SER A 162 -7.82 15.12 -1.00
CA SER A 162 -7.52 14.56 -2.32
C SER A 162 -7.04 15.65 -3.28
N VAL A 163 -5.90 15.42 -3.89
CA VAL A 163 -5.40 16.27 -4.98
C VAL A 163 -6.29 16.19 -6.23
N PHE A 164 -7.18 15.21 -6.31
CA PHE A 164 -8.14 15.02 -7.39
C PHE A 164 -9.51 15.67 -7.09
N ALA A 165 -9.67 16.31 -5.93
CA ALA A 165 -10.89 16.98 -5.59
C ALA A 165 -11.15 18.14 -6.57
N PRO A 166 -12.42 18.44 -6.92
CA PRO A 166 -12.75 19.53 -7.83
C PRO A 166 -12.25 20.88 -7.34
N ASP A 167 -12.27 21.09 -6.02
CA ASP A 167 -11.84 22.30 -5.32
C ASP A 167 -10.33 22.37 -5.03
N PHE A 168 -9.56 21.33 -5.37
CA PHE A 168 -8.11 21.39 -5.26
C PHE A 168 -7.51 22.32 -6.32
N GLU A 169 -6.70 23.27 -5.92
CA GLU A 169 -6.06 24.23 -6.81
C GLU A 169 -4.79 23.63 -7.45
N ALA A 170 -4.78 23.60 -8.77
CA ALA A 170 -3.63 23.19 -9.57
C ALA A 170 -3.58 24.01 -10.87
N ASP A 171 -2.37 24.29 -11.36
CA ASP A 171 -2.16 25.04 -12.60
C ASP A 171 -2.62 24.25 -13.83
N PHE A 172 -2.52 22.91 -13.76
CA PHE A 172 -2.98 21.99 -14.80
C PHE A 172 -3.74 20.84 -14.20
N LYS A 173 -4.90 20.53 -14.79
CA LYS A 173 -5.68 19.32 -14.50
C LYS A 173 -5.94 18.59 -15.81
N VAL A 174 -5.34 17.41 -15.97
CA VAL A 174 -5.52 16.56 -17.15
C VAL A 174 -6.23 15.27 -16.74
N ASN A 175 -7.24 14.87 -17.50
CA ASN A 175 -8.00 13.67 -17.28
C ASN A 175 -7.74 12.64 -18.39
N LEU A 176 -7.17 11.50 -18.03
CA LEU A 176 -7.03 10.35 -18.92
C LEU A 176 -8.35 9.58 -18.91
N THR A 177 -9.21 9.82 -19.88
CA THR A 177 -10.55 9.23 -19.95
C THR A 177 -10.62 8.05 -20.89
N GLU A 178 -9.68 7.93 -21.81
CA GLU A 178 -9.65 6.88 -22.83
C GLU A 178 -9.06 5.59 -22.23
N ILE A 179 -9.85 4.52 -22.22
CA ILE A 179 -9.38 3.19 -21.86
C ILE A 179 -8.60 2.61 -23.04
N LEU A 180 -7.40 2.13 -22.80
CA LEU A 180 -6.57 1.54 -23.86
C LEU A 180 -7.23 0.26 -24.42
N ARG A 181 -7.10 0.02 -25.74
CA ARG A 181 -7.75 -1.11 -26.43
C ARG A 181 -7.49 -2.44 -25.73
N GLN A 182 -6.26 -2.70 -25.33
CA GLN A 182 -5.88 -3.92 -24.60
C GLN A 182 -6.59 -4.08 -23.24
N ALA A 183 -7.03 -2.99 -22.65
CA ALA A 183 -7.74 -2.98 -21.37
C ALA A 183 -9.27 -3.13 -21.57
N LEU A 184 -9.82 -2.79 -22.75
CA LEU A 184 -11.25 -2.92 -23.03
C LEU A 184 -11.73 -4.38 -23.06
N ASP A 185 -10.86 -5.32 -23.38
CA ASP A 185 -11.18 -6.75 -23.39
C ASP A 185 -11.26 -7.34 -21.97
N SER A 186 -10.81 -6.59 -20.97
CA SER A 186 -10.85 -7.03 -19.57
C SER A 186 -12.24 -6.80 -18.96
N PRO A 187 -12.94 -7.87 -18.52
CA PRO A 187 -14.20 -7.72 -17.78
C PRO A 187 -14.04 -6.85 -16.52
N ILE A 188 -12.87 -6.93 -15.89
CA ILE A 188 -12.55 -6.15 -14.67
C ILE A 188 -12.62 -4.65 -14.98
N ILE A 189 -11.99 -4.21 -16.05
CA ILE A 189 -11.98 -2.80 -16.45
C ILE A 189 -13.38 -2.30 -16.81
N ARG A 190 -14.14 -3.12 -17.55
CA ARG A 190 -15.52 -2.80 -17.92
C ARG A 190 -16.40 -2.62 -16.69
N ILE A 191 -16.41 -3.61 -15.79
CA ILE A 191 -17.20 -3.57 -14.55
C ILE A 191 -16.74 -2.42 -13.65
N SER A 192 -15.45 -2.18 -13.54
CA SER A 192 -14.92 -1.05 -12.78
C SER A 192 -15.41 0.30 -13.34
N ASN A 193 -15.52 0.43 -14.67
CA ASN A 193 -16.08 1.62 -15.29
C ASN A 193 -17.58 1.79 -14.98
N ASP A 194 -18.37 0.71 -15.04
CA ASP A 194 -19.78 0.74 -14.69
C ASP A 194 -20.02 1.16 -13.22
N ILE A 195 -19.19 0.64 -12.31
CA ILE A 195 -19.21 1.03 -10.90
C ILE A 195 -18.94 2.54 -10.74
N ARG A 196 -17.95 3.06 -11.45
CA ARG A 196 -17.58 4.46 -11.41
C ARG A 196 -18.68 5.38 -11.95
N THR A 197 -19.27 5.02 -13.07
CA THR A 197 -20.33 5.79 -13.72
C THR A 197 -21.71 5.56 -13.11
N ASN A 198 -21.83 4.62 -12.16
CA ASN A 198 -23.08 4.18 -11.55
C ASN A 198 -24.08 3.63 -12.57
N SER A 199 -23.58 3.09 -13.69
CA SER A 199 -24.40 2.46 -14.72
C SER A 199 -24.54 0.98 -14.41
N ASN A 200 -25.79 0.50 -14.22
CA ASN A 200 -26.09 -0.92 -14.01
C ASN A 200 -25.24 -1.61 -12.92
N LEU A 201 -24.86 -0.89 -11.87
CA LEU A 201 -23.91 -1.32 -10.83
C LEU A 201 -24.11 -2.76 -10.36
N MET A 202 -25.33 -3.11 -9.92
CA MET A 202 -25.62 -4.45 -9.42
C MET A 202 -25.54 -5.50 -10.55
N ALA A 203 -26.08 -5.18 -11.72
CA ALA A 203 -26.01 -6.09 -12.86
C ALA A 203 -24.56 -6.37 -13.25
N SER A 204 -23.71 -5.36 -13.31
CA SER A 204 -22.30 -5.52 -13.64
C SER A 204 -21.54 -6.34 -12.61
N ILE A 205 -21.79 -6.14 -11.31
CA ILE A 205 -21.17 -6.96 -10.26
C ILE A 205 -21.65 -8.42 -10.35
N MET A 206 -22.93 -8.64 -10.64
CA MET A 206 -23.51 -9.98 -10.79
C MET A 206 -23.01 -10.74 -12.04
N GLU A 207 -22.35 -10.09 -12.95
CA GLU A 207 -21.61 -10.78 -14.04
C GLU A 207 -20.32 -11.46 -13.57
N LEU A 208 -19.78 -11.05 -12.40
CA LEU A 208 -18.62 -11.71 -11.80
C LEU A 208 -19.00 -13.07 -11.22
N PRO A 209 -18.07 -14.03 -11.19
CA PRO A 209 -18.28 -15.30 -10.50
C PRO A 209 -18.61 -15.08 -9.03
N ILE A 210 -19.85 -15.37 -8.63
CA ILE A 210 -20.34 -15.27 -7.28
C ILE A 210 -20.02 -16.56 -6.52
N VAL A 211 -19.41 -16.45 -5.36
CA VAL A 211 -19.16 -17.55 -4.43
C VAL A 211 -20.33 -17.62 -3.46
N VAL A 212 -20.98 -18.78 -3.39
CA VAL A 212 -22.03 -19.06 -2.40
C VAL A 212 -21.42 -19.64 -1.12
N ASP A 213 -22.15 -19.56 0.00
CA ASP A 213 -21.66 -20.01 1.32
C ASP A 213 -21.08 -21.43 1.32
N ALA A 214 -21.78 -22.36 0.66
CA ALA A 214 -21.34 -23.76 0.55
C ALA A 214 -19.98 -23.93 -0.19
N ALA A 215 -19.58 -22.96 -1.01
CA ALA A 215 -18.35 -22.98 -1.79
C ALA A 215 -17.26 -22.05 -1.22
N LEU A 216 -17.54 -21.31 -0.14
CA LEU A 216 -16.62 -20.32 0.40
C LEU A 216 -15.27 -20.94 0.82
N ASP A 217 -15.32 -22.05 1.55
CA ASP A 217 -14.10 -22.72 2.06
C ASP A 217 -13.16 -23.13 0.91
N GLN A 218 -13.73 -23.72 -0.15
CA GLN A 218 -12.96 -24.08 -1.35
C GLN A 218 -12.44 -22.84 -2.06
N ALA A 219 -13.25 -21.79 -2.19
CA ALA A 219 -12.85 -20.55 -2.85
C ALA A 219 -11.70 -19.83 -2.13
N LEU A 220 -11.68 -19.87 -0.79
CA LEU A 220 -10.57 -19.34 0.02
C LEU A 220 -9.26 -20.10 -0.25
N LEU A 221 -9.32 -21.44 -0.25
CA LEU A 221 -8.16 -22.30 -0.53
C LEU A 221 -7.65 -22.13 -1.97
N ASP A 222 -8.55 -22.13 -2.94
CA ASP A 222 -8.19 -21.96 -4.35
C ASP A 222 -7.51 -20.62 -4.60
N ASN A 223 -8.05 -19.54 -4.01
CA ASN A 223 -7.47 -18.21 -4.15
C ASN A 223 -6.05 -18.15 -3.55
N TRP A 224 -5.86 -18.75 -2.39
CA TRP A 224 -4.55 -18.86 -1.78
C TRP A 224 -3.57 -19.66 -2.64
N THR A 225 -3.99 -20.83 -3.14
CA THR A 225 -3.15 -21.70 -3.97
C THR A 225 -2.74 -21.03 -5.28
N ALA A 226 -3.60 -20.19 -5.84
CA ALA A 226 -3.33 -19.40 -7.05
C ALA A 226 -2.44 -18.17 -6.80
N GLY A 227 -1.97 -17.93 -5.57
CA GLY A 227 -1.20 -16.74 -5.23
C GLY A 227 -2.04 -15.46 -5.29
N GLY A 228 -3.36 -15.59 -5.16
CA GLY A 228 -4.30 -14.49 -5.15
C GLY A 228 -4.40 -13.79 -3.80
N VAL A 229 -5.18 -12.72 -3.77
CA VAL A 229 -5.48 -11.95 -2.56
C VAL A 229 -6.95 -12.06 -2.18
N ILE A 230 -7.24 -12.05 -0.87
CA ILE A 230 -8.61 -11.91 -0.37
C ILE A 230 -8.74 -10.50 0.19
N ILE A 231 -9.75 -9.76 -0.28
CA ILE A 231 -9.95 -8.35 0.09
C ILE A 231 -11.29 -8.23 0.81
N CYS A 232 -11.27 -7.60 2.00
CA CYS A 232 -12.45 -7.30 2.79
C CYS A 232 -12.48 -5.84 3.26
N HIS A 233 -13.57 -5.42 3.90
CA HIS A 233 -13.73 -4.06 4.39
C HIS A 233 -13.18 -3.90 5.82
N LYS A 234 -13.62 -4.75 6.75
CA LYS A 234 -13.31 -4.61 8.18
C LYS A 234 -12.09 -5.40 8.63
N ASN A 235 -11.40 -4.88 9.63
CA ASN A 235 -10.31 -5.61 10.28
C ASN A 235 -10.79 -6.89 11.02
N ALA A 236 -12.01 -6.90 11.54
CA ALA A 236 -12.59 -8.08 12.16
C ALA A 236 -12.74 -9.21 11.13
N THR A 237 -13.40 -8.93 10.00
CA THR A 237 -13.57 -9.88 8.89
C THR A 237 -12.22 -10.37 8.36
N ARG A 238 -11.24 -9.47 8.24
CA ARG A 238 -9.86 -9.84 7.87
C ARG A 238 -9.27 -10.86 8.86
N HIS A 239 -9.45 -10.64 10.15
CA HIS A 239 -8.95 -11.56 11.18
C HIS A 239 -9.63 -12.92 11.06
N ASP A 240 -10.95 -12.95 10.98
CA ASP A 240 -11.75 -14.18 10.94
C ASP A 240 -11.43 -15.02 9.70
N LEU A 241 -11.31 -14.38 8.53
CA LEU A 241 -10.92 -15.06 7.29
C LEU A 241 -9.48 -15.59 7.34
N ASN A 242 -8.55 -14.85 7.93
CA ASN A 242 -7.19 -15.35 8.16
C ASN A 242 -7.18 -16.61 9.03
N MET A 243 -7.96 -16.62 10.11
CA MET A 243 -8.07 -17.79 10.99
C MET A 243 -8.77 -18.96 10.31
N LYS A 244 -9.81 -18.69 9.51
CA LYS A 244 -10.54 -19.69 8.72
C LYS A 244 -9.64 -20.39 7.70
N ILE A 245 -8.82 -19.63 6.96
CA ILE A 245 -7.88 -20.21 6.00
C ILE A 245 -6.87 -21.12 6.71
N ARG A 246 -6.37 -20.72 7.87
CA ARG A 246 -5.45 -21.55 8.64
C ARG A 246 -6.10 -22.86 9.09
N GLU A 247 -7.37 -22.80 9.52
CA GLU A 247 -8.15 -23.97 9.89
C GLU A 247 -8.31 -24.93 8.71
N LEU A 248 -8.72 -24.39 7.55
CA LEU A 248 -8.87 -25.15 6.31
C LEU A 248 -7.56 -25.79 5.84
N ARG A 249 -6.42 -25.15 6.07
CA ARG A 249 -5.08 -25.69 5.81
C ARG A 249 -4.62 -26.70 6.87
N GLY A 250 -5.40 -26.98 7.90
CA GLY A 250 -5.02 -27.87 9.00
C GLY A 250 -3.86 -27.34 9.85
N LEU A 251 -3.66 -26.02 9.89
CA LEU A 251 -2.55 -25.43 10.63
C LEU A 251 -2.85 -25.34 12.14
N PRO A 252 -1.86 -25.56 13.02
CA PRO A 252 -2.08 -25.58 14.44
C PRO A 252 -2.48 -24.20 14.98
N LYS A 253 -3.42 -24.18 15.92
CA LYS A 253 -3.87 -22.94 16.58
C LYS A 253 -2.71 -22.29 17.35
N GLY A 254 -2.43 -21.03 17.02
CA GLY A 254 -1.47 -20.19 17.76
C GLY A 254 0.00 -20.49 17.54
N LEU A 255 0.33 -21.33 16.56
CA LEU A 255 1.71 -21.59 16.13
C LEU A 255 1.83 -21.24 14.64
N LEU A 256 2.76 -20.38 14.31
CA LEU A 256 3.08 -20.06 12.92
C LEU A 256 3.80 -21.23 12.24
N ARG A 257 3.68 -21.32 10.93
CA ARG A 257 4.36 -22.30 10.09
C ARG A 257 5.06 -21.62 8.91
N GLU A 258 6.01 -22.33 8.34
CA GLU A 258 6.58 -21.97 7.03
C GLU A 258 5.48 -21.85 5.99
N ASP A 259 5.71 -21.06 4.97
CA ASP A 259 4.75 -20.72 3.91
C ASP A 259 3.52 -19.91 4.38
N GLU A 260 3.53 -19.38 5.59
CA GLU A 260 2.48 -18.46 6.00
C GLU A 260 2.82 -17.01 5.63
N PRO A 261 1.87 -16.26 5.06
CA PRO A 261 2.07 -14.85 4.74
C PRO A 261 1.91 -14.00 6.01
N LEU A 262 2.84 -13.08 6.21
CA LEU A 262 2.77 -12.05 7.24
C LEU A 262 2.66 -10.68 6.61
N MET A 263 1.65 -9.91 7.01
CA MET A 263 1.47 -8.52 6.62
C MET A 263 2.11 -7.59 7.65
N VAL A 264 3.01 -6.74 7.22
CA VAL A 264 3.60 -5.69 8.03
C VAL A 264 2.53 -4.66 8.42
N VAL A 265 2.44 -4.32 9.71
CA VAL A 265 1.42 -3.37 10.20
C VAL A 265 2.00 -2.04 10.68
N LYS A 266 3.32 -1.95 10.83
CA LYS A 266 4.04 -0.71 11.16
C LYS A 266 5.34 -0.65 10.36
N ASN A 267 5.67 0.52 9.81
CA ASN A 267 6.95 0.72 9.10
C ASN A 267 8.14 0.42 10.03
N ASN A 268 9.13 -0.27 9.50
CA ASN A 268 10.41 -0.48 10.16
C ASN A 268 11.54 -0.15 9.17
N TYR A 269 12.18 0.97 9.38
CA TYR A 269 13.21 1.52 8.49
C TYR A 269 14.57 0.81 8.62
N GLU A 270 14.83 0.13 9.74
CA GLU A 270 16.04 -0.68 9.91
C GLU A 270 15.95 -1.98 9.12
N LEU A 271 14.76 -2.54 9.03
CA LEU A 271 14.47 -3.74 8.24
C LEU A 271 14.11 -3.40 6.78
N ASP A 272 13.93 -2.14 6.44
CA ASP A 272 13.44 -1.64 5.14
C ASP A 272 12.10 -2.29 4.74
N VAL A 273 11.21 -2.45 5.73
CA VAL A 273 9.86 -3.02 5.53
C VAL A 273 8.77 -2.01 5.88
N PHE A 274 7.70 -1.99 5.07
CA PHE A 274 6.68 -0.97 5.14
C PHE A 274 5.28 -1.52 5.39
N ASN A 275 4.46 -0.72 6.04
CA ASN A 275 3.09 -1.07 6.38
C ASN A 275 2.28 -1.47 5.13
N GLY A 276 1.64 -2.65 5.20
CA GLY A 276 0.88 -3.25 4.12
C GLY A 276 1.68 -4.22 3.24
N GLU A 277 3.00 -4.28 3.36
CA GLU A 277 3.78 -5.32 2.69
C GLU A 277 3.46 -6.69 3.28
N VAL A 278 3.48 -7.70 2.41
CA VAL A 278 3.23 -9.09 2.79
C VAL A 278 4.44 -9.93 2.38
N PHE A 279 4.99 -10.65 3.35
CA PHE A 279 6.12 -11.53 3.13
C PHE A 279 5.77 -12.95 3.57
N THR A 280 6.25 -13.93 2.83
CA THR A 280 6.02 -15.35 3.13
C THR A 280 7.16 -15.89 4.01
N ILE A 281 6.84 -16.50 5.13
CA ILE A 281 7.83 -17.11 6.02
C ILE A 281 8.57 -18.20 5.25
N ARG A 282 9.90 -18.14 5.26
CA ARG A 282 10.77 -19.18 4.70
C ARG A 282 11.08 -20.22 5.77
N GLU A 283 11.64 -19.76 6.88
CA GLU A 283 12.08 -20.61 7.98
C GLU A 283 12.10 -19.84 9.30
N PHE A 284 12.09 -20.58 10.38
CA PHE A 284 12.21 -20.06 11.73
C PHE A 284 13.65 -20.24 12.25
N GLY A 285 14.19 -19.16 12.79
CA GLY A 285 15.40 -19.18 13.59
C GLY A 285 15.10 -19.54 15.05
N ARG A 286 15.85 -18.96 15.97
CA ARG A 286 15.71 -19.25 17.41
C ARG A 286 14.46 -18.66 18.02
N SER A 287 13.83 -19.40 18.92
CA SER A 287 12.75 -18.92 19.76
C SER A 287 13.29 -18.31 21.03
N HIS A 288 12.74 -17.16 21.43
CA HIS A 288 13.17 -16.44 22.63
C HIS A 288 12.14 -16.56 23.75
N LEU A 289 12.61 -16.44 24.98
CA LEU A 289 11.81 -16.55 26.19
C LEU A 289 10.64 -15.58 26.21
N LYS A 290 9.52 -16.01 26.78
CA LYS A 290 8.36 -15.17 27.03
C LYS A 290 8.71 -14.02 27.99
N VAL A 291 8.41 -12.80 27.59
CA VAL A 291 8.59 -11.59 28.39
C VAL A 291 7.22 -11.05 28.75
N ALA A 292 7.07 -10.63 30.01
CA ALA A 292 5.86 -9.95 30.44
C ALA A 292 5.85 -8.50 29.87
N VAL A 293 4.77 -8.14 29.20
CA VAL A 293 4.51 -6.80 28.70
C VAL A 293 3.27 -6.27 29.44
N THR A 294 3.41 -5.20 30.19
CA THR A 294 2.31 -4.60 30.96
C THR A 294 1.82 -3.36 30.25
N ASP A 295 0.51 -3.19 30.15
CA ASP A 295 -0.11 -1.99 29.56
C ASP A 295 0.33 -0.72 30.37
N ARG A 296 0.52 0.41 29.65
CA ARG A 296 0.86 1.73 30.27
C ARG A 296 -0.13 2.18 31.35
N LYS A 297 -1.37 1.70 31.28
CA LYS A 297 -2.43 2.02 32.26
C LYS A 297 -2.39 1.17 33.53
N GLY A 298 -1.33 0.39 33.76
CA GLY A 298 -1.20 -0.47 34.94
C GLY A 298 -2.14 -1.67 34.95
N GLY A 299 -2.65 -2.04 33.75
CA GLY A 299 -3.58 -3.14 33.54
C GLY A 299 -2.91 -4.52 33.52
N LYS A 300 -3.48 -5.41 32.75
CA LYS A 300 -3.05 -6.82 32.65
C LYS A 300 -1.66 -6.94 32.02
N SER A 301 -0.82 -7.79 32.62
CA SER A 301 0.43 -8.22 32.01
C SER A 301 0.16 -9.33 30.99
N HIS A 302 0.73 -9.19 29.80
CA HIS A 302 0.69 -10.19 28.74
C HIS A 302 2.07 -10.84 28.59
N TYR A 303 2.11 -12.17 28.52
CA TYR A 303 3.34 -12.89 28.25
C TYR A 303 3.49 -13.08 26.75
N MET A 304 4.56 -12.52 26.18
CA MET A 304 4.85 -12.57 24.74
C MET A 304 6.10 -13.38 24.48
N GLY A 305 6.00 -14.31 23.57
CA GLY A 305 7.16 -14.98 22.96
C GLY A 305 7.66 -14.19 21.76
N PHE A 306 8.93 -14.40 21.41
CA PHE A 306 9.55 -13.82 20.24
C PHE A 306 10.23 -14.89 19.41
N GLN A 307 10.08 -14.82 18.11
CA GLN A 307 10.56 -15.79 17.15
C GLN A 307 11.32 -15.09 16.03
N GLU A 308 12.55 -15.57 15.76
CA GLU A 308 13.28 -15.15 14.57
C GLU A 308 12.67 -15.79 13.33
N VAL A 309 12.56 -15.02 12.25
CA VAL A 309 12.03 -15.47 10.96
C VAL A 309 12.84 -14.91 9.80
N THR A 310 12.94 -15.68 8.73
CA THR A 310 13.40 -15.24 7.42
C THR A 310 12.26 -15.37 6.42
N PHE A 311 12.33 -14.67 5.30
CA PHE A 311 11.28 -14.62 4.31
C PHE A 311 11.75 -15.08 2.93
N LYS A 312 10.80 -15.52 2.08
CA LYS A 312 11.08 -15.94 0.70
C LYS A 312 11.27 -14.74 -0.22
N ASP A 313 10.51 -13.68 0.04
CA ASP A 313 10.30 -12.56 -0.87
C ASP A 313 11.25 -11.38 -0.59
N THR A 314 12.05 -11.48 0.47
CA THR A 314 13.00 -10.43 0.89
C THR A 314 14.18 -11.04 1.64
N PRO A 315 15.40 -10.47 1.54
CA PRO A 315 16.54 -10.88 2.35
C PRO A 315 16.41 -10.47 3.83
N CYS A 316 15.29 -9.85 4.21
CA CYS A 316 15.04 -9.39 5.57
C CYS A 316 15.03 -10.56 6.56
N GLU A 317 15.73 -10.38 7.68
CA GLU A 317 15.63 -11.21 8.86
C GLU A 317 15.00 -10.39 9.98
N ALA A 318 13.91 -10.89 10.56
CA ALA A 318 13.16 -10.15 11.56
C ALA A 318 12.88 -10.99 12.82
N VAL A 319 12.47 -10.30 13.87
CA VAL A 319 11.88 -10.90 15.06
C VAL A 319 10.40 -10.55 15.09
N ILE A 320 9.54 -11.53 15.25
CA ILE A 320 8.08 -11.35 15.35
C ILE A 320 7.57 -11.90 16.68
N SER A 321 6.37 -11.50 17.09
CA SER A 321 5.66 -12.14 18.21
C SER A 321 4.44 -12.91 17.69
N PRO A 322 4.36 -14.23 17.88
CA PRO A 322 3.16 -14.98 17.53
C PRO A 322 1.89 -14.45 18.20
N GLU A 323 1.98 -13.99 19.45
CA GLU A 323 0.85 -13.42 20.17
C GLU A 323 0.31 -12.16 19.49
N GLU A 324 1.20 -11.31 18.93
CA GLU A 324 0.82 -10.14 18.13
C GLU A 324 0.20 -10.56 16.80
N VAL A 325 0.87 -11.47 16.09
CA VAL A 325 0.39 -11.94 14.77
C VAL A 325 -1.02 -12.54 14.85
N PHE A 326 -1.34 -13.25 15.93
CA PHE A 326 -2.66 -13.82 16.18
C PHE A 326 -3.64 -12.87 16.86
N GLY A 327 -3.29 -11.61 17.07
CA GLY A 327 -4.16 -10.61 17.69
C GLY A 327 -4.47 -10.85 19.18
N ARG A 328 -3.70 -11.67 19.88
CA ARG A 328 -3.91 -11.98 21.30
C ARG A 328 -3.54 -10.85 22.24
N VAL A 329 -2.87 -9.85 21.74
CA VAL A 329 -2.38 -8.68 22.48
C VAL A 329 -2.99 -7.38 21.96
N GLN A 330 -4.24 -7.41 21.51
CA GLN A 330 -4.97 -6.25 21.06
C GLN A 330 -5.01 -5.19 22.18
N GLY A 331 -4.67 -3.94 21.81
CA GLY A 331 -4.65 -2.82 22.75
C GLY A 331 -3.31 -2.59 23.44
N LEU A 332 -2.31 -3.47 23.29
CA LEU A 332 -0.95 -3.15 23.71
C LEU A 332 -0.31 -2.13 22.77
N ASP A 333 0.44 -1.22 23.36
CA ASP A 333 1.24 -0.25 22.63
C ASP A 333 2.34 -0.98 21.81
N PRO A 334 2.39 -0.80 20.47
CA PRO A 334 3.41 -1.42 19.63
C PRO A 334 4.85 -1.16 20.09
N ASP A 335 5.10 0.02 20.65
CA ASP A 335 6.45 0.39 21.10
C ASP A 335 6.87 -0.38 22.34
N MET A 336 5.91 -0.71 23.21
CA MET A 336 6.17 -1.60 24.36
C MET A 336 6.48 -3.02 23.89
N ILE A 337 5.81 -3.51 22.86
CA ILE A 337 6.10 -4.81 22.23
C ILE A 337 7.52 -4.81 21.67
N ALA A 338 7.90 -3.80 20.90
CA ALA A 338 9.24 -3.68 20.34
C ALA A 338 10.33 -3.58 21.43
N LYS A 339 10.07 -2.84 22.51
CA LYS A 339 10.99 -2.75 23.69
C LYS A 339 11.16 -4.10 24.37
N ALA A 340 10.08 -4.84 24.57
CA ALA A 340 10.13 -6.19 25.14
C ALA A 340 10.90 -7.16 24.23
N SER A 341 10.71 -7.09 22.91
CA SER A 341 11.47 -7.86 21.93
C SER A 341 12.97 -7.61 22.06
N ARG A 342 13.39 -6.33 22.06
CA ARG A 342 14.81 -5.97 22.25
C ARG A 342 15.38 -6.49 23.56
N ALA A 343 14.63 -6.38 24.66
CA ALA A 343 15.05 -6.90 25.97
C ALA A 343 15.22 -8.43 25.96
N ALA A 344 14.32 -9.16 25.29
CA ALA A 344 14.40 -10.60 25.11
C ALA A 344 15.65 -10.99 24.30
N MET A 345 15.91 -10.29 23.19
CA MET A 345 17.06 -10.48 22.32
C MET A 345 18.38 -10.22 23.06
N LYS A 346 18.48 -9.12 23.80
CA LYS A 346 19.68 -8.76 24.59
C LYS A 346 19.98 -9.79 25.67
N ARG A 347 18.96 -10.38 26.30
CA ARG A 347 19.14 -11.45 27.29
C ARG A 347 19.62 -12.74 26.67
N ALA A 348 19.10 -13.07 25.48
CA ALA A 348 19.45 -14.29 24.76
C ALA A 348 20.86 -14.23 24.13
N TYR A 349 21.28 -13.05 23.71
CA TYR A 349 22.52 -12.80 22.97
C TYR A 349 23.24 -11.55 23.46
N PRO A 350 23.86 -11.56 24.65
CA PRO A 350 24.53 -10.38 25.20
C PRO A 350 25.69 -9.87 24.34
N GLU A 351 26.29 -10.73 23.52
CA GLU A 351 27.48 -10.44 22.71
C GLU A 351 27.18 -10.03 21.25
N LEU A 352 25.93 -10.23 20.78
CA LEU A 352 25.57 -9.87 19.42
C LEU A 352 25.02 -8.44 19.37
N PRO A 353 25.51 -7.60 18.43
CA PRO A 353 24.87 -6.34 18.18
C PRO A 353 23.38 -6.60 17.84
N ALA A 354 22.47 -5.79 18.36
CA ALA A 354 21.03 -5.93 18.17
C ALA A 354 20.65 -5.67 16.69
N LYS A 355 21.08 -6.55 15.79
CA LYS A 355 20.84 -6.44 14.35
C LYS A 355 19.47 -6.94 13.91
N LYS A 356 18.76 -7.70 14.75
CA LYS A 356 17.43 -8.23 14.44
C LYS A 356 16.38 -7.38 15.12
N ASN A 357 15.62 -6.63 14.33
CA ASN A 357 14.59 -5.74 14.81
C ASN A 357 13.23 -6.42 14.80
N HIS A 358 12.37 -6.00 15.74
CA HIS A 358 11.01 -6.46 15.80
C HIS A 358 10.20 -5.96 14.62
N MET A 359 9.58 -6.87 13.88
CA MET A 359 8.62 -6.57 12.83
C MET A 359 7.21 -6.76 13.37
N HIS A 360 6.47 -5.66 13.42
CA HIS A 360 5.05 -5.71 13.75
C HIS A 360 4.28 -6.30 12.58
N ALA A 361 3.63 -7.44 12.79
CA ALA A 361 2.97 -8.18 11.73
C ALA A 361 1.65 -8.81 12.16
N ASN A 362 0.78 -9.01 11.19
CA ASN A 362 -0.42 -9.83 11.27
C ASN A 362 -0.40 -10.89 10.17
N LEU A 363 -1.30 -11.89 10.24
CA LEU A 363 -1.50 -12.82 9.13
C LEU A 363 -1.91 -12.07 7.86
N GLY A 364 -1.37 -12.48 6.73
CA GLY A 364 -1.44 -11.80 5.44
C GLY A 364 -2.25 -12.51 4.37
N TYR A 365 -3.05 -13.54 4.68
CA TYR A 365 -3.91 -14.21 3.69
C TYR A 365 -5.02 -13.30 3.17
N THR A 366 -5.56 -12.46 4.05
CA THR A 366 -6.63 -11.49 3.76
C THR A 366 -6.15 -10.09 4.11
N LEU A 367 -6.47 -9.14 3.25
CA LEU A 367 -6.15 -7.72 3.42
C LEU A 367 -7.43 -6.88 3.47
N THR A 368 -7.38 -5.75 4.16
CA THR A 368 -8.41 -4.73 3.94
C THR A 368 -8.14 -3.99 2.63
N CYS A 369 -9.18 -3.45 1.99
CA CYS A 369 -9.05 -2.74 0.73
C CYS A 369 -7.99 -1.62 0.80
N HIS A 370 -7.96 -0.84 1.89
CA HIS A 370 -6.94 0.19 2.09
C HIS A 370 -5.50 -0.38 2.13
N LYS A 371 -5.31 -1.58 2.70
CA LYS A 371 -3.99 -2.24 2.75
C LYS A 371 -3.59 -2.86 1.41
N ALA A 372 -4.56 -3.10 0.54
CA ALA A 372 -4.34 -3.62 -0.80
C ALA A 372 -4.00 -2.52 -1.82
N GLN A 373 -4.21 -1.24 -1.50
CA GLN A 373 -3.86 -0.12 -2.39
C GLN A 373 -2.37 -0.11 -2.74
N GLY A 374 -2.03 0.28 -3.95
CA GLY A 374 -0.66 0.27 -4.47
C GLY A 374 -0.12 -1.12 -4.85
N SER A 375 -0.91 -2.18 -4.66
CA SER A 375 -0.54 -3.56 -5.03
C SER A 375 -1.53 -4.15 -6.01
N GLU A 376 -1.09 -5.16 -6.77
CA GLU A 376 -1.92 -5.90 -7.70
C GLU A 376 -1.58 -7.39 -7.63
N TRP A 377 -2.58 -8.24 -7.86
CA TRP A 377 -2.45 -9.70 -7.83
C TRP A 377 -3.05 -10.31 -9.11
N PRO A 378 -2.64 -11.52 -9.51
CA PRO A 378 -3.28 -12.23 -10.60
C PRO A 378 -4.77 -12.45 -10.35
N GLU A 379 -5.12 -12.86 -9.14
CA GLU A 379 -6.49 -13.16 -8.74
C GLU A 379 -6.90 -12.46 -7.45
N ALA A 380 -8.19 -12.13 -7.34
CA ALA A 380 -8.76 -11.61 -6.10
C ALA A 380 -10.10 -12.27 -5.77
N LEU A 381 -10.31 -12.58 -4.50
CA LEU A 381 -11.61 -12.86 -3.91
C LEU A 381 -12.05 -11.62 -3.11
N ILE A 382 -13.09 -10.97 -3.57
CA ILE A 382 -13.62 -9.76 -2.95
C ILE A 382 -14.78 -10.15 -2.02
N VAL A 383 -14.64 -9.87 -0.74
CA VAL A 383 -15.67 -10.08 0.27
C VAL A 383 -16.42 -8.77 0.48
N ILE A 384 -17.63 -8.69 -0.06
CA ILE A 384 -18.48 -7.50 0.05
C ILE A 384 -19.37 -7.67 1.30
N GLU A 385 -19.07 -6.88 2.30
CA GLU A 385 -19.80 -6.87 3.58
C GLU A 385 -20.96 -5.86 3.53
N ASP A 386 -21.99 -6.05 4.33
CA ASP A 386 -23.12 -5.12 4.47
C ASP A 386 -22.68 -3.68 4.77
N SER A 387 -21.51 -3.53 5.42
CA SER A 387 -20.92 -2.23 5.68
C SER A 387 -20.46 -1.50 4.42
N VAL A 388 -20.26 -2.21 3.30
CA VAL A 388 -19.96 -1.62 2.00
C VAL A 388 -21.25 -1.20 1.33
N ARG A 389 -21.68 0.01 1.62
CA ARG A 389 -22.94 0.56 1.08
C ARG A 389 -22.77 0.96 -0.39
N LEU A 390 -22.91 0.02 -1.30
CA LEU A 390 -22.69 0.23 -2.76
C LEU A 390 -23.55 1.36 -3.35
N ALA A 391 -24.69 1.69 -2.76
CA ALA A 391 -25.51 2.83 -3.18
C ALA A 391 -24.82 4.19 -2.93
N THR A 392 -23.83 4.24 -2.04
CA THR A 392 -23.06 5.47 -1.74
C THR A 392 -21.85 5.57 -2.64
N GLU A 393 -21.33 6.80 -2.83
CA GLU A 393 -20.10 7.02 -3.55
C GLU A 393 -18.90 6.33 -2.86
N GLU A 394 -18.85 6.35 -1.53
CA GLU A 394 -17.80 5.69 -0.75
C GLU A 394 -17.80 4.17 -0.99
N GLY A 395 -18.97 3.53 -0.95
CA GLY A 395 -19.09 2.09 -1.22
C GLY A 395 -18.69 1.74 -2.66
N ARG A 396 -19.05 2.58 -3.63
CA ARG A 396 -18.62 2.39 -5.03
C ARG A 396 -17.10 2.57 -5.18
N ARG A 397 -16.50 3.57 -4.53
CA ARG A 397 -15.04 3.77 -4.50
C ARG A 397 -14.33 2.57 -3.88
N TRP A 398 -14.89 2.03 -2.79
CA TRP A 398 -14.35 0.83 -2.17
C TRP A 398 -14.38 -0.36 -3.13
N CYS A 399 -15.53 -0.63 -3.73
CA CYS A 399 -15.71 -1.73 -4.67
C CYS A 399 -14.80 -1.58 -5.90
N TYR A 400 -14.77 -0.40 -6.50
CA TYR A 400 -13.85 -0.06 -7.58
C TYR A 400 -12.39 -0.32 -7.21
N THR A 401 -11.97 0.18 -6.05
CA THR A 401 -10.59 -0.01 -5.58
C THR A 401 -10.27 -1.48 -5.36
N ALA A 402 -11.18 -2.26 -4.77
CA ALA A 402 -11.00 -3.69 -4.52
C ALA A 402 -10.89 -4.48 -5.84
N LEU A 403 -11.80 -4.24 -6.80
CA LEU A 403 -11.81 -4.92 -8.09
C LEU A 403 -10.54 -4.63 -8.90
N THR A 404 -10.08 -3.37 -8.91
CA THR A 404 -8.87 -2.97 -9.63
C THR A 404 -7.56 -3.47 -8.99
N ARG A 405 -7.64 -4.28 -7.94
CA ARG A 405 -6.46 -4.99 -7.36
C ARG A 405 -6.16 -6.29 -8.10
N SER A 406 -7.07 -6.82 -8.90
CA SER A 406 -6.83 -8.01 -9.70
C SER A 406 -6.48 -7.65 -11.15
N ARG A 407 -5.54 -8.41 -11.73
CA ARG A 407 -5.16 -8.27 -13.14
C ARG A 407 -5.91 -9.23 -14.06
N GLU A 408 -6.26 -10.42 -13.58
CA GLU A 408 -6.74 -11.51 -14.42
C GLU A 408 -8.12 -12.02 -14.01
N ARG A 409 -8.32 -12.34 -12.73
CA ARG A 409 -9.52 -13.05 -12.29
C ARG A 409 -10.08 -12.54 -10.97
N ILE A 410 -11.38 -12.34 -10.91
CA ILE A 410 -12.11 -11.91 -9.71
C ILE A 410 -13.21 -12.90 -9.39
N ARG A 411 -13.39 -13.17 -8.11
CA ARG A 411 -14.56 -13.80 -7.52
C ARG A 411 -15.13 -12.91 -6.45
N VAL A 412 -16.44 -12.94 -6.26
CA VAL A 412 -17.13 -12.10 -5.28
C VAL A 412 -17.89 -13.00 -4.29
N TYR A 413 -17.75 -12.70 -3.01
CA TYR A 413 -18.53 -13.29 -1.93
C TYR A 413 -19.26 -12.18 -1.17
N TRP A 414 -20.54 -12.39 -0.91
CA TRP A 414 -21.39 -11.47 -0.13
C TRP A 414 -21.62 -12.04 1.26
N THR A 415 -21.37 -11.23 2.31
CA THR A 415 -21.66 -11.63 3.70
C THR A 415 -23.00 -11.09 4.16
#